data_4346906d0bd7b215997627d750f4de24
#
_entry.id   4346906d0bd7b215997627d750f4de24
#
_cell.length_a   1.000
_cell.length_b   1.000
_cell.length_c   1.000
_cell.angle_alpha   90.00
_cell.angle_beta   90.00
_cell.angle_gamma   90.00
#
_symmetry.space_group_name_H-M   'P 1'
#
loop_
_entity.id
_entity.type
_entity.pdbx_description
1 polymer ?
#
loop_
_entity_poly.entity_id
_entity_poly.type
_entity_poly.pdbx_seq_one_letter_code
_entity_poly.pdbx_strand_id
1 'polypeptide(L)'
;MSKKVGFLQGNEAAAHGALYAGCKFFAGYPITPSTEVSEVLSIELPKVGGKFIQMEDEIGAMAALLGGALAGQKALTSTSGPGLSLKQELIGYGCIAEIPCVVYNVMRGGPSTGMPTGPSQSDVMCARW
;
A
#
# COMPACT_ATOMS: atom_id res chain seq x y z
N MET A 1 2.88 21.91 16.89
CA MET A 1 3.40 21.65 15.51
C MET A 1 2.72 22.63 14.58
N SER A 2 3.46 23.41 13.80
CA SER A 2 2.89 24.29 12.79
C SER A 2 2.24 23.45 11.71
N LYS A 3 1.00 23.74 11.34
CA LYS A 3 0.33 23.12 10.19
C LYS A 3 1.12 23.49 8.94
N LYS A 4 1.76 22.49 8.29
CA LYS A 4 2.32 22.67 6.96
C LYS A 4 1.20 22.40 5.96
N VAL A 5 0.93 23.35 5.10
CA VAL A 5 0.02 23.18 3.94
C VAL A 5 0.88 22.86 2.74
N GLY A 6 0.58 21.76 2.06
CA GLY A 6 1.26 21.34 0.84
C GLY A 6 0.26 21.15 -0.30
N PHE A 7 0.72 21.37 -1.52
CA PHE A 7 0.01 21.00 -2.73
C PHE A 7 0.69 19.74 -3.29
N LEU A 8 0.01 18.59 -3.15
CA LEU A 8 0.58 17.26 -3.38
C LEU A 8 -0.31 16.45 -4.33
N GLN A 9 0.27 15.50 -5.01
CA GLN A 9 -0.49 14.46 -5.69
C GLN A 9 -1.14 13.52 -4.67
N GLY A 10 -2.21 12.80 -5.06
CA GLY A 10 -2.94 11.90 -4.17
C GLY A 10 -2.06 10.82 -3.52
N ASN A 11 -1.14 10.22 -4.28
CA ASN A 11 -0.22 9.21 -3.78
C ASN A 11 0.76 9.78 -2.75
N GLU A 12 1.31 10.96 -2.99
CA GLU A 12 2.18 11.66 -2.05
C GLU A 12 1.43 12.02 -0.76
N ALA A 13 0.21 12.55 -0.92
CA ALA A 13 -0.64 12.88 0.21
C ALA A 13 -0.98 11.65 1.07
N ALA A 14 -1.27 10.50 0.43
CA ALA A 14 -1.53 9.24 1.12
C ALA A 14 -0.30 8.75 1.90
N ALA A 15 0.90 8.81 1.29
CA ALA A 15 2.15 8.44 1.96
C ALA A 15 2.42 9.32 3.18
N HIS A 16 2.27 10.64 3.06
CA HIS A 16 2.42 11.56 4.18
C HIS A 16 1.33 11.35 5.25
N GLY A 17 0.10 11.04 4.85
CA GLY A 17 -0.98 10.67 5.76
C GLY A 17 -0.67 9.42 6.58
N ALA A 18 -0.10 8.39 5.95
CA ALA A 18 0.36 7.19 6.64
C ALA A 18 1.46 7.48 7.67
N LEU A 19 2.45 8.30 7.29
CA LEU A 19 3.52 8.74 8.21
C LEU A 19 2.95 9.53 9.39
N TYR A 20 2.01 10.43 9.14
CA TYR A 20 1.33 11.20 10.18
C TYR A 20 0.53 10.30 11.14
N ALA A 21 -0.10 9.25 10.62
CA ALA A 21 -0.79 8.24 11.41
C ALA A 21 0.14 7.32 12.21
N GLY A 22 1.46 7.47 12.03
CA GLY A 22 2.47 6.69 12.74
C GLY A 22 2.83 5.37 12.06
N CYS A 23 2.66 5.26 10.74
CA CYS A 23 3.16 4.12 9.97
C CYS A 23 4.67 3.97 10.17
N LYS A 24 5.12 2.74 10.45
CA LYS A 24 6.52 2.42 10.71
C LYS A 24 7.04 1.28 9.83
N PHE A 25 6.16 0.63 9.08
CA PHE A 25 6.54 -0.47 8.22
C PHE A 25 5.82 -0.38 6.89
N PHE A 26 6.57 -0.46 5.81
CA PHE A 26 6.04 -0.56 4.45
C PHE A 26 6.72 -1.72 3.74
N ALA A 27 5.92 -2.57 3.13
CA ALA A 27 6.39 -3.59 2.20
C ALA A 27 5.59 -3.47 0.90
N GLY A 28 6.26 -3.34 -0.24
CA GLY A 28 5.59 -3.12 -1.51
C GLY A 28 6.35 -3.67 -2.70
N TYR A 29 5.64 -3.76 -3.81
CA TYR A 29 6.18 -4.04 -5.14
C TYR A 29 5.76 -2.92 -6.08
N PRO A 30 6.67 -2.34 -6.88
CA PRO A 30 6.35 -1.22 -7.75
C PRO A 30 5.31 -1.58 -8.80
N ILE A 31 4.23 -0.82 -8.87
CA ILE A 31 3.19 -0.98 -9.88
C ILE A 31 2.52 0.37 -10.17
N THR A 32 2.41 0.73 -11.45
CA THR A 32 1.71 1.94 -11.89
C THR A 32 0.19 1.81 -11.67
N PRO A 33 -0.49 2.83 -11.12
CA PRO A 33 -0.01 4.16 -10.78
C PRO A 33 0.22 4.38 -9.27
N SER A 34 0.66 3.38 -8.50
CA SER A 34 0.88 3.48 -7.06
C SER A 34 2.35 3.72 -6.66
N THR A 35 3.25 3.85 -7.63
CA THR A 35 4.71 3.88 -7.41
C THR A 35 5.16 5.04 -6.53
N GLU A 36 4.56 6.23 -6.65
CA GLU A 36 4.92 7.42 -5.89
C GLU A 36 4.72 7.23 -4.38
N VAL A 37 3.78 6.37 -3.97
CA VAL A 37 3.62 6.00 -2.54
C VAL A 37 4.90 5.35 -2.02
N SER A 38 5.43 4.40 -2.78
CA SER A 38 6.68 3.69 -2.44
C SER A 38 7.87 4.64 -2.45
N GLU A 39 7.97 5.52 -3.45
CA GLU A 39 9.04 6.51 -3.56
C GLU A 39 9.11 7.41 -2.34
N VAL A 40 7.99 8.04 -1.97
CA VAL A 40 7.93 8.90 -0.78
C VAL A 40 8.27 8.12 0.49
N LEU A 41 7.69 6.93 0.68
CA LEU A 41 7.91 6.14 1.88
C LEU A 41 9.34 5.59 1.97
N SER A 42 10.00 5.29 0.84
CA SER A 42 11.40 4.86 0.83
C SER A 42 12.35 5.92 1.41
N ILE A 43 12.00 7.20 1.21
CA ILE A 43 12.79 8.35 1.68
C ILE A 43 12.40 8.74 3.12
N GLU A 44 11.11 8.75 3.42
CA GLU A 44 10.60 9.36 4.66
C GLU A 44 10.52 8.37 5.84
N LEU A 45 10.22 7.08 5.60
CA LEU A 45 10.12 6.09 6.68
C LEU A 45 11.42 5.95 7.49
N PRO A 46 12.62 5.85 6.85
CA PRO A 46 13.86 5.77 7.61
C PRO A 46 14.10 6.98 8.53
N LYS A 47 13.68 8.18 8.12
CA LYS A 47 13.85 9.41 8.91
C LYS A 47 13.06 9.40 10.23
N VAL A 48 11.98 8.62 10.26
CA VAL A 48 11.14 8.48 11.46
C VAL A 48 11.36 7.14 12.18
N GLY A 49 12.45 6.43 11.86
CA GLY A 49 12.79 5.13 12.45
C GLY A 49 11.93 3.97 11.97
N GLY A 50 11.25 4.14 10.84
CA GLY A 50 10.49 3.07 10.17
C GLY A 50 11.35 2.27 9.20
N LYS A 51 10.76 1.21 8.65
CA LYS A 51 11.40 0.32 7.68
C LYS A 51 10.60 0.30 6.38
N PHE A 52 11.32 0.44 5.27
CA PHE A 52 10.82 0.26 3.91
C PHE A 52 11.46 -0.98 3.31
N ILE A 53 10.67 -1.86 2.72
CA ILE A 53 11.15 -3.06 2.02
C ILE A 53 10.46 -3.14 0.65
N GLN A 54 11.27 -3.22 -0.39
CA GLN A 54 10.79 -3.61 -1.70
C GLN A 54 10.87 -5.14 -1.81
N MET A 55 9.74 -5.73 -2.14
CA MET A 55 9.60 -7.18 -2.31
C MET A 55 9.70 -7.56 -3.79
N GLU A 56 9.78 -8.86 -4.06
CA GLU A 56 9.90 -9.41 -5.42
C GLU A 56 8.58 -9.45 -6.18
N ASP A 57 7.46 -9.49 -5.43
CA ASP A 57 6.10 -9.51 -5.97
C ASP A 57 5.07 -9.01 -4.94
N GLU A 58 3.82 -8.95 -5.35
CA GLU A 58 2.72 -8.49 -4.50
C GLU A 58 2.33 -9.48 -3.42
N ILE A 59 2.53 -10.78 -3.63
CA ILE A 59 2.25 -11.84 -2.64
C ILE A 59 3.24 -11.71 -1.48
N GLY A 60 4.53 -11.65 -1.80
CA GLY A 60 5.58 -11.40 -0.83
C GLY A 60 5.38 -10.09 -0.07
N ALA A 61 4.98 -9.02 -0.78
CA ALA A 61 4.69 -7.74 -0.15
C ALA A 61 3.54 -7.83 0.86
N MET A 62 2.48 -8.56 0.55
CA MET A 62 1.36 -8.76 1.47
C MET A 62 1.76 -9.64 2.67
N ALA A 63 2.52 -10.71 2.45
CA ALA A 63 3.04 -11.55 3.52
C ALA A 63 3.93 -10.76 4.49
N ALA A 64 4.85 -9.95 3.97
CA ALA A 64 5.70 -9.09 4.77
C ALA A 64 4.89 -8.03 5.55
N LEU A 65 3.84 -7.47 4.94
CA LEU A 65 2.93 -6.54 5.60
C LEU A 65 2.28 -7.18 6.83
N LEU A 66 1.71 -8.38 6.67
CA LEU A 66 1.07 -9.12 7.77
C LEU A 66 2.09 -9.46 8.87
N GLY A 67 3.29 -9.90 8.51
CA GLY A 67 4.38 -10.13 9.46
C GLY A 67 4.78 -8.88 10.24
N GLY A 68 4.88 -7.74 9.56
CA GLY A 68 5.15 -6.45 10.19
C GLY A 68 4.05 -6.03 11.18
N ALA A 69 2.78 -6.24 10.81
CA ALA A 69 1.64 -5.97 11.69
C ALA A 69 1.63 -6.88 12.92
N LEU A 70 1.90 -8.19 12.74
CA LEU A 70 2.03 -9.15 13.85
C LEU A 70 3.17 -8.80 14.79
N ALA A 71 4.24 -8.20 14.27
CA ALA A 71 5.35 -7.66 15.08
C ALA A 71 5.00 -6.33 15.78
N GLY A 72 3.75 -5.90 15.74
CA GLY A 72 3.27 -4.70 16.45
C GLY A 72 3.51 -3.39 15.71
N GLN A 73 3.85 -3.41 14.42
CA GLN A 73 4.04 -2.20 13.64
C GLN A 73 2.75 -1.74 12.98
N LYS A 74 2.54 -0.43 12.89
CA LYS A 74 1.55 0.11 11.93
C LYS A 74 2.10 -0.06 10.54
N ALA A 75 1.51 -0.97 9.79
CA ALA A 75 2.02 -1.46 8.51
C ALA A 75 1.11 -1.06 7.35
N LEU A 76 1.74 -0.71 6.22
CA LEU A 76 1.08 -0.32 4.98
C LEU A 76 1.72 -1.06 3.79
N THR A 77 0.91 -1.42 2.82
CA THR A 77 1.34 -1.73 1.45
C THR A 77 0.55 -0.90 0.45
N SER A 78 1.14 -0.59 -0.70
CA SER A 78 0.42 0.00 -1.82
C SER A 78 0.42 -0.93 -3.02
N THR A 79 -0.61 -0.84 -3.85
CA THR A 79 -0.76 -1.65 -5.05
C THR A 79 -1.75 -1.04 -6.03
N SER A 80 -2.00 -1.73 -7.14
CA SER A 80 -3.00 -1.37 -8.15
C SER A 80 -3.51 -2.64 -8.85
N GLY A 81 -4.71 -2.64 -9.34
CA GLY A 81 -5.29 -3.62 -10.26
C GLY A 81 -4.85 -5.07 -10.06
N PRO A 82 -3.98 -5.59 -10.94
CA PRO A 82 -3.54 -6.98 -10.86
C PRO A 82 -2.77 -7.30 -9.58
N GLY A 83 -2.07 -6.33 -8.99
CA GLY A 83 -1.41 -6.53 -7.71
C GLY A 83 -2.40 -6.70 -6.55
N LEU A 84 -3.55 -6.02 -6.59
CA LEU A 84 -4.63 -6.26 -5.62
C LEU A 84 -5.17 -7.70 -5.76
N SER A 85 -5.36 -8.17 -6.99
CA SER A 85 -5.79 -9.55 -7.26
C SER A 85 -4.83 -10.58 -6.67
N LEU A 86 -3.52 -10.37 -6.81
CA LEU A 86 -2.49 -11.24 -6.23
C LEU A 86 -2.46 -11.22 -4.70
N LYS A 87 -2.92 -10.14 -4.08
CA LYS A 87 -2.98 -10.02 -2.61
C LYS A 87 -4.24 -10.63 -1.99
N GLN A 88 -5.26 -10.99 -2.76
CA GLN A 88 -6.59 -11.38 -2.26
C GLN A 88 -6.55 -12.54 -1.25
N GLU A 89 -5.77 -13.57 -1.51
CA GLU A 89 -5.65 -14.70 -0.60
C GLU A 89 -5.15 -14.25 0.78
N LEU A 90 -4.06 -13.49 0.81
CA LEU A 90 -3.47 -13.01 2.06
C LEU A 90 -4.30 -11.89 2.72
N ILE A 91 -5.09 -11.14 1.98
CA ILE A 91 -6.10 -10.23 2.53
C ILE A 91 -7.15 -11.04 3.29
N GLY A 92 -7.66 -12.13 2.68
CA GLY A 92 -8.58 -13.06 3.33
C GLY A 92 -8.00 -13.66 4.60
N TYR A 93 -6.73 -14.10 4.55
CA TYR A 93 -6.03 -14.59 5.73
C TYR A 93 -5.91 -13.53 6.82
N GLY A 94 -5.53 -12.31 6.45
CA GLY A 94 -5.45 -11.19 7.38
C GLY A 94 -6.78 -10.89 8.09
N CYS A 95 -7.89 -10.98 7.35
CA CYS A 95 -9.24 -10.83 7.92
C CYS A 95 -9.57 -11.93 8.92
N ILE A 96 -9.35 -13.21 8.57
CA ILE A 96 -9.65 -14.35 9.45
C ILE A 96 -8.77 -14.34 10.70
N ALA A 97 -7.51 -13.98 10.55
CA ALA A 97 -6.55 -13.90 11.64
C ALA A 97 -6.62 -12.59 12.45
N GLU A 98 -7.53 -11.67 12.08
CA GLU A 98 -7.70 -10.36 12.73
C GLU A 98 -6.41 -9.53 12.78
N ILE A 99 -5.59 -9.58 11.72
CA ILE A 99 -4.32 -8.85 11.65
C ILE A 99 -4.56 -7.43 11.13
N PRO A 100 -4.34 -6.38 11.96
CA PRO A 100 -4.58 -5.00 11.54
C PRO A 100 -3.51 -4.51 10.57
N CYS A 101 -3.88 -4.28 9.33
CA CYS A 101 -3.00 -3.75 8.30
C CYS A 101 -3.76 -2.85 7.32
N VAL A 102 -3.03 -2.08 6.52
CA VAL A 102 -3.61 -1.19 5.51
C VAL A 102 -3.09 -1.56 4.13
N VAL A 103 -4.01 -1.81 3.22
CA VAL A 103 -3.73 -1.99 1.79
C VAL A 103 -4.25 -0.76 1.05
N TYR A 104 -3.36 0.05 0.51
CA TYR A 104 -3.71 1.22 -0.29
C TYR A 104 -3.73 0.85 -1.77
N ASN A 105 -4.92 0.82 -2.35
CA ASN A 105 -5.09 0.49 -3.76
C ASN A 105 -5.31 1.75 -4.60
N VAL A 106 -4.43 1.99 -5.55
CA VAL A 106 -4.59 3.04 -6.56
C VAL A 106 -5.21 2.41 -7.80
N MET A 107 -6.49 2.63 -7.99
CA MET A 107 -7.28 1.96 -9.02
C MET A 107 -6.76 2.23 -10.43
N ARG A 108 -6.84 1.20 -11.29
CA ARG A 108 -6.59 1.32 -12.72
C ARG A 108 -7.55 0.47 -13.54
N GLY A 109 -7.65 0.74 -14.83
CA GLY A 109 -8.51 -0.02 -15.73
C GLY A 109 -8.10 -1.49 -15.79
N GLY A 110 -9.02 -2.41 -15.51
CA GLY A 110 -8.89 -3.85 -15.68
C GLY A 110 -9.73 -4.35 -16.85
N PRO A 111 -9.84 -5.67 -17.06
CA PRO A 111 -9.27 -6.77 -16.27
C PRO A 111 -7.80 -7.06 -16.53
N SER A 112 -7.22 -8.00 -15.75
CA SER A 112 -5.82 -8.45 -15.84
C SER A 112 -4.84 -7.29 -15.67
N THR A 113 -3.77 -7.22 -16.44
CA THR A 113 -2.81 -6.09 -16.44
C THR A 113 -3.50 -4.76 -16.71
N GLY A 114 -4.53 -4.76 -17.54
CA GLY A 114 -5.39 -3.61 -17.77
C GLY A 114 -4.68 -2.39 -18.36
N MET A 115 -5.17 -1.22 -18.01
CA MET A 115 -4.68 0.07 -18.49
C MET A 115 -4.04 0.85 -17.34
N PRO A 116 -2.71 0.89 -17.22
CA PRO A 116 -2.02 1.47 -16.05
C PRO A 116 -2.37 2.92 -15.75
N THR A 117 -2.75 3.70 -16.76
CA THR A 117 -3.08 5.12 -16.64
C THR A 117 -4.57 5.41 -16.87
N GLY A 118 -5.38 4.37 -17.09
CA GLY A 118 -6.82 4.52 -17.28
C GLY A 118 -7.56 4.43 -15.94
N PRO A 119 -8.32 5.46 -15.53
CA PRO A 119 -9.09 5.38 -14.29
C PRO A 119 -10.22 4.34 -14.41
N SER A 120 -10.44 3.59 -13.34
CA SER A 120 -11.53 2.62 -13.24
C SER A 120 -11.84 2.33 -11.78
N GLN A 121 -13.05 1.80 -11.53
CA GLN A 121 -13.49 1.42 -10.18
C GLN A 121 -13.60 -0.12 -10.02
N SER A 122 -13.12 -0.90 -10.97
CA SER A 122 -13.24 -2.37 -10.92
C SER A 122 -12.58 -2.98 -9.69
N ASP A 123 -11.46 -2.42 -9.23
CA ASP A 123 -10.73 -2.90 -8.06
C ASP A 123 -11.55 -2.81 -6.76
N VAL A 124 -12.47 -1.85 -6.67
CA VAL A 124 -13.38 -1.70 -5.52
C VAL A 124 -14.28 -2.94 -5.37
N MET A 125 -14.74 -3.51 -6.49
CA MET A 125 -15.56 -4.72 -6.47
C MET A 125 -14.77 -5.91 -5.93
N CYS A 126 -13.52 -6.05 -6.32
CA CYS A 126 -12.64 -7.12 -5.81
C CYS A 126 -12.38 -7.00 -4.30
N ALA A 127 -12.39 -5.78 -3.75
CA ALA A 127 -12.21 -5.56 -2.32
C ALA A 127 -13.49 -5.78 -1.50
N ARG A 128 -14.66 -5.78 -2.16
CA ARG A 128 -15.96 -5.88 -1.49
C ARG A 128 -16.54 -7.30 -1.48
N TRP A 129 -16.31 -8.06 -2.55
CA TRP A 129 -16.91 -9.37 -2.81
C TRP A 129 -15.85 -10.45 -3.01
#